data_fa50eabde8c2365140e559bed9b37c15
#
_entry.id   fa50eabde8c2365140e559bed9b37c15
#
_cell.length_a   1.000
_cell.length_b   1.000
_cell.length_c   1.000
_cell.angle_alpha   90.00
_cell.angle_beta   90.00
_cell.angle_gamma   90.00
#
_symmetry.space_group_name_H-M   'P 1'
#
loop_
_entity.id
_entity.type
_entity.pdbx_description
1 polymer ?
#
loop_
_entity_poly.entity_id
_entity_poly.type
_entity_poly.pdbx_seq_one_letter_code
_entity_poly.pdbx_strand_id
1 'polypeptide(L)'
;MMKIVKKIPALLLALLLTLSMIPAVRAAYSNVIYMENANEFIFLPGSDYSDSDLFLNFKDVMPGDTISQQIVLINDASARMKIMVYMRSRGAHEDSVDVLSQMKLRVENETDTVLFEAGAHETAQLTEWTYLGTLYSGGEVVLDATLEVPVTMDNQFQEQVGYLDWEFRVEQMLVAGEVPEPPETGDETPVLLYGGLMAASCLGLILVLIPRRKKEEQEDC
;
A
#
# COMPACT_ATOMS: atom_id res chain seq x y z
N MET A 1 28.02 1.69 44.34
CA MET A 1 27.86 1.00 43.05
C MET A 1 26.51 0.28 42.86
N MET A 2 25.71 0.00 43.87
CA MET A 2 24.48 -0.81 43.80
C MET A 2 23.20 -0.08 43.28
N LYS A 3 23.20 1.25 43.10
CA LYS A 3 22.03 2.01 42.63
C LYS A 3 21.89 2.10 41.12
N ILE A 4 22.95 1.81 40.35
CA ILE A 4 22.94 1.90 38.86
C ILE A 4 22.34 0.66 38.23
N VAL A 5 22.60 -0.52 38.79
CA VAL A 5 22.14 -1.83 38.27
C VAL A 5 20.61 -1.97 38.28
N LYS A 6 19.90 -1.29 39.18
CA LYS A 6 18.42 -1.33 39.26
C LYS A 6 17.71 -0.49 38.20
N LYS A 7 18.41 0.41 37.50
CA LYS A 7 17.81 1.29 36.46
C LYS A 7 17.94 0.73 35.04
N ILE A 8 18.83 -0.25 34.84
CA ILE A 8 19.08 -0.86 33.52
C ILE A 8 17.82 -1.55 32.95
N PRO A 9 17.04 -2.37 33.72
CA PRO A 9 15.86 -3.01 33.16
C PRO A 9 14.73 -2.02 32.83
N ALA A 10 14.62 -0.91 33.59
CA ALA A 10 13.63 0.13 33.28
C ALA A 10 13.99 0.91 32.00
N LEU A 11 15.26 1.15 31.76
CA LEU A 11 15.75 1.82 30.55
C LEU A 11 15.59 0.92 29.30
N LEU A 12 15.86 -0.38 29.44
CA LEU A 12 15.64 -1.38 28.39
C LEU A 12 14.13 -1.51 28.06
N LEU A 13 13.27 -1.51 29.06
CA LEU A 13 11.83 -1.57 28.87
C LEU A 13 11.30 -0.31 28.18
N ALA A 14 11.80 0.87 28.55
CA ALA A 14 11.45 2.13 27.89
C ALA A 14 11.92 2.15 26.43
N LEU A 15 13.11 1.64 26.12
CA LEU A 15 13.64 1.52 24.77
C LEU A 15 12.84 0.52 23.93
N LEU A 16 12.39 -0.60 24.50
CA LEU A 16 11.52 -1.56 23.83
C LEU A 16 10.15 -0.99 23.52
N LEU A 17 9.58 -0.21 24.44
CA LEU A 17 8.29 0.45 24.26
C LEU A 17 8.36 1.56 23.19
N THR A 18 9.48 2.28 23.09
CA THR A 18 9.64 3.30 22.05
C THR A 18 9.83 2.68 20.66
N LEU A 19 10.48 1.51 20.56
CA LEU A 19 10.63 0.78 19.29
C LEU A 19 9.31 0.22 18.75
N SER A 20 8.36 -0.12 19.66
CA SER A 20 7.03 -0.62 19.25
C SER A 20 6.06 0.46 18.79
N MET A 21 6.40 1.74 18.95
CA MET A 21 5.59 2.88 18.51
C MET A 21 6.01 3.46 17.16
N ILE A 22 6.83 2.76 16.38
CA ILE A 22 7.10 3.17 15.00
C ILE A 22 5.79 2.91 14.24
N PRO A 23 5.04 3.96 13.82
CA PRO A 23 3.89 3.74 12.97
C PRO A 23 4.39 3.04 11.71
N ALA A 24 3.79 1.90 11.38
CA ALA A 24 4.00 1.32 10.06
C ALA A 24 3.52 2.38 9.05
N VAL A 25 4.44 3.01 8.35
CA VAL A 25 4.12 3.83 7.19
C VAL A 25 3.49 2.87 6.19
N ARG A 26 2.17 2.84 6.15
CA ARG A 26 1.45 2.17 5.08
C ARG A 26 1.69 3.05 3.84
N ALA A 27 2.39 2.51 2.86
CA ALA A 27 2.34 3.10 1.54
C ALA A 27 0.85 3.18 1.16
N ALA A 28 0.39 4.36 0.79
CA ALA A 28 -0.97 4.47 0.27
C ALA A 28 -0.98 3.75 -1.08
N TYR A 29 -1.98 2.93 -1.27
CA TYR A 29 -2.20 2.20 -2.51
C TYR A 29 -3.68 2.31 -2.89
N SER A 30 -3.92 2.38 -4.19
CA SER A 30 -5.25 2.33 -4.77
C SER A 30 -5.48 0.95 -5.37
N ASN A 31 -6.67 0.41 -5.18
CA ASN A 31 -7.06 -0.88 -5.75
C ASN A 31 -8.01 -0.69 -6.92
N VAL A 32 -7.77 -1.42 -7.99
CA VAL A 32 -8.68 -1.57 -9.14
C VAL A 32 -9.08 -3.04 -9.18
N ILE A 33 -10.27 -3.35 -8.69
CA ILE A 33 -10.75 -4.72 -8.52
C ILE A 33 -11.70 -5.06 -9.66
N TYR A 34 -11.37 -6.09 -10.43
CA TYR A 34 -12.29 -6.63 -11.42
C TYR A 34 -13.25 -7.61 -10.77
N MET A 35 -14.54 -7.33 -10.88
CA MET A 35 -15.66 -8.14 -10.34
C MET A 35 -16.38 -8.85 -11.47
N GLU A 36 -16.26 -10.20 -11.54
CA GLU A 36 -16.93 -11.01 -12.58
C GLU A 36 -18.44 -10.83 -12.58
N ASN A 37 -19.08 -10.82 -11.40
CA ASN A 37 -20.53 -10.75 -11.28
C ASN A 37 -21.13 -9.44 -11.84
N ALA A 38 -20.40 -8.34 -11.73
CA ALA A 38 -20.79 -7.04 -12.23
C ALA A 38 -20.25 -6.77 -13.65
N ASN A 39 -19.23 -7.53 -14.08
CA ASN A 39 -18.46 -7.31 -15.30
C ASN A 39 -17.89 -5.88 -15.36
N GLU A 40 -17.42 -5.39 -14.21
CA GLU A 40 -16.94 -4.02 -14.04
C GLU A 40 -15.71 -3.96 -13.13
N PHE A 41 -15.04 -2.81 -13.16
CA PHE A 41 -13.99 -2.49 -12.20
C PHE A 41 -14.56 -1.67 -11.04
N ILE A 42 -14.12 -2.02 -9.83
CA ILE A 42 -14.36 -1.24 -8.62
C ILE A 42 -13.05 -0.57 -8.23
N PHE A 43 -13.11 0.72 -7.96
CA PHE A 43 -11.98 1.54 -7.54
C PHE A 43 -12.05 1.78 -6.03
N LEU A 44 -10.99 1.49 -5.31
CA LEU A 44 -10.94 1.64 -3.85
C LEU A 44 -9.64 2.31 -3.41
N PRO A 45 -9.71 3.15 -2.40
CA PRO A 45 -10.90 3.58 -1.66
C PRO A 45 -11.72 4.68 -2.33
N GLY A 46 -11.25 5.27 -3.46
CA GLY A 46 -11.79 6.50 -4.01
C GLY A 46 -11.40 7.71 -3.15
N SER A 47 -11.92 8.89 -3.45
CA SER A 47 -11.67 10.12 -2.70
C SER A 47 -12.86 11.08 -2.75
N ASP A 48 -12.76 12.20 -2.01
CA ASP A 48 -13.74 13.29 -2.07
C ASP A 48 -13.82 13.96 -3.47
N TYR A 49 -12.82 13.71 -4.33
CA TYR A 49 -12.75 14.24 -5.69
C TYR A 49 -13.43 13.33 -6.72
N SER A 50 -13.31 12.01 -6.53
CA SER A 50 -13.89 11.00 -7.43
C SER A 50 -13.96 9.64 -6.75
N ASP A 51 -15.04 8.89 -6.99
CA ASP A 51 -15.19 7.49 -6.57
C ASP A 51 -14.17 6.57 -7.27
N SER A 52 -13.62 7.00 -8.43
CA SER A 52 -12.62 6.27 -9.20
C SER A 52 -11.21 6.86 -9.09
N ASP A 53 -10.92 7.62 -8.03
CA ASP A 53 -9.62 8.25 -7.83
C ASP A 53 -8.52 7.20 -7.60
N LEU A 54 -7.56 7.15 -8.51
CA LEU A 54 -6.41 6.27 -8.45
C LEU A 54 -5.18 6.91 -7.76
N PHE A 55 -5.14 8.24 -7.66
CA PHE A 55 -3.97 9.00 -7.27
C PHE A 55 -4.13 9.64 -5.89
N LEU A 56 -4.40 8.82 -4.88
CA LEU A 56 -4.71 9.26 -3.52
C LEU A 56 -3.61 10.09 -2.88
N ASN A 57 -2.34 9.76 -3.16
CA ASN A 57 -1.18 10.46 -2.60
C ASN A 57 -0.82 11.74 -3.36
N PHE A 58 -1.35 11.94 -4.57
CA PHE A 58 -1.01 13.09 -5.40
C PHE A 58 -1.95 14.27 -5.10
N LYS A 59 -2.20 14.50 -3.81
CA LYS A 59 -2.99 15.61 -3.29
C LYS A 59 -2.08 16.56 -2.53
N ASP A 60 -2.48 17.83 -2.49
CA ASP A 60 -1.77 18.89 -1.75
C ASP A 60 -0.25 18.97 -2.08
N VAL A 61 0.10 18.69 -3.34
CA VAL A 61 1.49 18.67 -3.81
C VAL A 61 2.08 20.07 -3.84
N MET A 62 3.38 20.18 -3.57
CA MET A 62 4.12 21.43 -3.57
C MET A 62 5.25 21.44 -4.61
N PRO A 63 5.65 22.61 -5.10
CA PRO A 63 6.81 22.71 -5.98
C PRO A 63 8.06 22.05 -5.36
N GLY A 64 8.67 21.12 -6.10
CA GLY A 64 9.82 20.33 -5.68
C GLY A 64 9.48 18.95 -5.11
N ASP A 65 8.22 18.61 -4.98
CA ASP A 65 7.81 17.29 -4.50
C ASP A 65 8.09 16.21 -5.55
N THR A 66 8.48 15.04 -5.05
CA THR A 66 8.49 13.78 -5.79
C THR A 66 7.76 12.75 -4.93
N ILE A 67 6.59 12.33 -5.39
CA ILE A 67 5.68 11.49 -4.61
C ILE A 67 5.40 10.22 -5.38
N SER A 68 5.40 9.08 -4.70
CA SER A 68 5.10 7.79 -5.29
C SER A 68 3.93 7.11 -4.58
N GLN A 69 3.19 6.32 -5.32
CA GLN A 69 2.14 5.43 -4.81
C GLN A 69 2.02 4.19 -5.67
N GLN A 70 1.37 3.18 -5.12
CA GLN A 70 1.05 1.95 -5.84
C GLN A 70 -0.41 1.94 -6.28
N ILE A 71 -0.64 1.36 -7.46
CA ILE A 71 -1.97 1.03 -7.99
C ILE A 71 -1.99 -0.48 -8.19
N VAL A 72 -2.85 -1.17 -7.47
CA VAL A 72 -2.95 -2.63 -7.49
C VAL A 72 -4.19 -3.05 -8.25
N LEU A 73 -4.01 -3.77 -9.36
CA LEU A 73 -5.11 -4.34 -10.14
C LEU A 73 -5.31 -5.78 -9.70
N ILE A 74 -6.52 -6.12 -9.27
CA ILE A 74 -6.87 -7.42 -8.69
C ILE A 74 -7.96 -8.10 -9.50
N ASN A 75 -7.80 -9.40 -9.75
CA ASN A 75 -8.86 -10.24 -10.31
C ASN A 75 -9.64 -10.94 -9.20
N ASP A 76 -10.82 -10.42 -8.85
CA ASP A 76 -11.74 -11.04 -7.89
C ASP A 76 -12.81 -11.92 -8.59
N ALA A 77 -12.47 -12.49 -9.74
CA ALA A 77 -13.35 -13.42 -10.45
C ALA A 77 -13.25 -14.84 -9.85
N SER A 78 -14.18 -15.71 -10.27
CA SER A 78 -14.21 -17.11 -9.82
C SER A 78 -12.93 -17.86 -10.19
N ALA A 79 -12.64 -18.96 -9.47
CA ALA A 79 -11.45 -19.80 -9.68
C ALA A 79 -11.32 -20.40 -11.09
N ARG A 80 -12.38 -20.37 -11.90
CA ARG A 80 -12.38 -20.85 -13.28
C ARG A 80 -12.11 -19.75 -14.32
N MET A 81 -11.88 -18.51 -13.86
CA MET A 81 -11.71 -17.36 -14.72
C MET A 81 -10.28 -16.83 -14.63
N LYS A 82 -9.68 -16.57 -15.77
CA LYS A 82 -8.51 -15.69 -15.85
C LYS A 82 -8.84 -14.50 -16.74
N ILE A 83 -8.22 -13.37 -16.48
CA ILE A 83 -8.41 -12.16 -17.25
C ILE A 83 -7.09 -11.67 -17.83
N MET A 84 -7.10 -11.15 -19.03
CA MET A 84 -6.05 -10.30 -19.56
C MET A 84 -6.44 -8.85 -19.31
N VAL A 85 -5.58 -8.11 -18.63
CA VAL A 85 -5.84 -6.71 -18.25
C VAL A 85 -5.06 -5.77 -19.16
N TYR A 86 -5.73 -4.72 -19.60
CA TYR A 86 -5.18 -3.67 -20.44
C TYR A 86 -5.51 -2.31 -19.85
N MET A 87 -4.62 -1.35 -20.09
CA MET A 87 -4.79 0.05 -19.69
C MET A 87 -4.51 0.97 -20.87
N ARG A 88 -5.18 2.11 -20.90
CA ARG A 88 -4.82 3.24 -21.76
C ARG A 88 -5.11 4.56 -21.09
N SER A 89 -4.46 5.63 -21.54
CA SER A 89 -4.72 7.01 -21.13
C SER A 89 -5.49 7.75 -22.20
N ARG A 90 -6.43 8.58 -21.78
CA ARG A 90 -7.10 9.59 -22.63
C ARG A 90 -6.46 10.98 -22.47
N GLY A 91 -5.47 11.08 -21.57
CA GLY A 91 -4.83 12.32 -21.19
C GLY A 91 -5.59 13.07 -20.09
N ALA A 92 -5.32 14.34 -19.96
CA ALA A 92 -5.98 15.21 -19.00
C ALA A 92 -7.33 15.74 -19.54
N HIS A 93 -8.25 16.04 -18.63
CA HIS A 93 -9.40 16.85 -18.95
C HIS A 93 -8.95 18.25 -19.41
N GLU A 94 -9.74 18.89 -20.28
CA GLU A 94 -9.40 20.20 -20.87
C GLU A 94 -9.03 21.25 -19.81
N ASP A 95 -9.79 21.31 -18.72
CA ASP A 95 -9.58 22.26 -17.62
C ASP A 95 -8.35 21.91 -16.75
N SER A 96 -7.78 20.73 -16.91
CA SER A 96 -6.66 20.21 -16.12
C SER A 96 -5.31 20.24 -16.87
N VAL A 97 -5.34 20.52 -18.17
CA VAL A 97 -4.13 20.49 -19.02
C VAL A 97 -3.07 21.44 -18.52
N ASP A 98 -3.45 22.66 -18.14
CA ASP A 98 -2.50 23.68 -17.72
C ASP A 98 -1.70 23.28 -16.47
N VAL A 99 -2.37 22.81 -15.43
CA VAL A 99 -1.73 22.37 -14.17
C VAL A 99 -0.95 21.08 -14.37
N LEU A 100 -1.50 20.08 -15.06
CA LEU A 100 -0.86 18.80 -15.26
C LEU A 100 0.31 18.85 -16.25
N SER A 101 0.33 19.85 -17.17
CA SER A 101 1.46 20.06 -18.06
C SER A 101 2.74 20.53 -17.32
N GLN A 102 2.59 21.04 -16.11
CA GLN A 102 3.74 21.44 -15.28
C GLN A 102 4.41 20.24 -14.61
N MET A 103 3.73 19.09 -14.48
CA MET A 103 4.16 17.95 -13.74
C MET A 103 4.58 16.82 -14.65
N LYS A 104 5.49 15.96 -14.18
CA LYS A 104 5.89 14.73 -14.88
C LYS A 104 5.35 13.53 -14.12
N LEU A 105 4.72 12.62 -14.86
CA LEU A 105 4.24 11.35 -14.33
C LEU A 105 5.06 10.20 -14.93
N ARG A 106 5.45 9.26 -14.08
CA ARG A 106 6.10 8.01 -14.48
C ARG A 106 5.34 6.85 -13.86
N VAL A 107 5.09 5.80 -14.64
CA VAL A 107 4.44 4.58 -14.17
C VAL A 107 5.23 3.38 -14.66
N GLU A 108 5.53 2.49 -13.72
CA GLU A 108 6.29 1.27 -13.96
C GLU A 108 5.52 0.06 -13.42
N ASN A 109 5.82 -1.10 -13.97
CA ASN A 109 5.33 -2.36 -13.40
C ASN A 109 6.36 -2.94 -12.42
N GLU A 110 6.04 -4.05 -11.76
CA GLU A 110 6.91 -4.76 -10.79
C GLU A 110 8.28 -5.19 -11.35
N THR A 111 8.45 -5.20 -12.68
CA THR A 111 9.72 -5.54 -13.33
C THR A 111 10.49 -4.30 -13.78
N ASP A 112 10.19 -3.14 -13.23
CA ASP A 112 10.77 -1.83 -13.59
C ASP A 112 10.60 -1.46 -15.07
N THR A 113 9.58 -2.06 -15.73
CA THR A 113 9.27 -1.69 -17.11
C THR A 113 8.42 -0.45 -17.12
N VAL A 114 8.92 0.60 -17.78
CA VAL A 114 8.21 1.88 -17.91
C VAL A 114 7.01 1.70 -18.84
N LEU A 115 5.82 1.92 -18.29
CA LEU A 115 4.55 1.90 -19.02
C LEU A 115 4.15 3.29 -19.49
N PHE A 116 4.52 4.31 -18.70
CA PHE A 116 4.26 5.71 -18.98
C PHE A 116 5.38 6.58 -18.42
N GLU A 117 5.89 7.51 -19.22
CA GLU A 117 6.81 8.55 -18.76
C GLU A 117 6.68 9.78 -19.67
N ALA A 118 5.95 10.80 -19.17
CA ALA A 118 5.70 12.05 -19.92
C ALA A 118 5.17 13.14 -18.98
N GLY A 119 4.80 14.29 -19.55
CA GLY A 119 3.95 15.26 -18.87
C GLY A 119 2.66 14.62 -18.42
N ALA A 120 2.22 14.90 -17.19
CA ALA A 120 1.07 14.22 -16.62
C ALA A 120 -0.23 14.41 -17.44
N HIS A 121 -0.29 15.43 -18.29
CA HIS A 121 -1.44 15.72 -19.16
C HIS A 121 -1.48 14.87 -20.44
N GLU A 122 -0.39 14.16 -20.78
CA GLU A 122 -0.23 13.45 -22.05
C GLU A 122 -0.82 12.03 -22.01
N THR A 123 -0.96 11.43 -23.19
CA THR A 123 -1.27 10.00 -23.34
C THR A 123 0.01 9.17 -23.52
N ALA A 124 1.05 9.76 -24.06
CA ALA A 124 2.39 9.18 -24.30
C ALA A 124 2.33 7.71 -24.77
N GLN A 125 2.97 6.79 -24.05
CA GLN A 125 3.03 5.36 -24.38
C GLN A 125 1.66 4.66 -24.20
N LEU A 126 0.71 5.26 -23.50
CA LEU A 126 -0.62 4.70 -23.21
C LEU A 126 -1.72 5.20 -24.15
N THR A 127 -1.36 5.73 -25.31
CA THR A 127 -2.36 6.16 -26.34
C THR A 127 -3.21 4.99 -26.81
N GLU A 128 -2.63 3.81 -26.94
CA GLU A 128 -3.31 2.56 -27.30
C GLU A 128 -3.42 1.63 -26.10
N TRP A 129 -4.26 0.59 -26.22
CA TRP A 129 -4.42 -0.41 -25.17
C TRP A 129 -3.10 -1.15 -24.92
N THR A 130 -2.50 -0.92 -23.77
CA THR A 130 -1.26 -1.56 -23.32
C THR A 130 -1.60 -2.73 -22.41
N TYR A 131 -1.09 -3.91 -22.75
CA TYR A 131 -1.25 -5.12 -21.96
C TYR A 131 -0.45 -5.03 -20.65
N LEU A 132 -1.12 -5.27 -19.52
CA LEU A 132 -0.50 -5.23 -18.19
C LEU A 132 -0.15 -6.63 -17.67
N GLY A 133 -0.98 -7.62 -17.98
CA GLY A 133 -0.76 -8.97 -17.50
C GLY A 133 -1.97 -9.89 -17.64
N THR A 134 -1.75 -11.19 -17.40
CA THR A 134 -2.82 -12.18 -17.26
C THR A 134 -2.94 -12.57 -15.81
N LEU A 135 -4.11 -12.31 -15.22
CA LEU A 135 -4.41 -12.57 -13.84
C LEU A 135 -5.36 -13.77 -13.71
N TYR A 136 -4.95 -14.77 -12.95
CA TYR A 136 -5.85 -15.81 -12.46
C TYR A 136 -6.70 -15.27 -11.31
N SER A 137 -7.68 -16.02 -10.85
CA SER A 137 -8.48 -15.66 -9.68
C SER A 137 -7.59 -15.37 -8.47
N GLY A 138 -7.78 -14.22 -7.84
CA GLY A 138 -6.96 -13.72 -6.73
C GLY A 138 -5.58 -13.20 -7.14
N GLY A 139 -5.22 -13.24 -8.44
CA GLY A 139 -3.97 -12.67 -8.92
C GLY A 139 -4.02 -11.14 -9.01
N GLU A 140 -2.85 -10.52 -8.93
CA GLU A 140 -2.69 -9.06 -8.98
C GLU A 140 -1.56 -8.61 -9.90
N VAL A 141 -1.63 -7.36 -10.33
CA VAL A 141 -0.56 -6.59 -10.98
C VAL A 141 -0.39 -5.30 -10.23
N VAL A 142 0.84 -4.99 -9.86
CA VAL A 142 1.18 -3.73 -9.18
C VAL A 142 1.81 -2.77 -10.16
N LEU A 143 1.34 -1.53 -10.13
CA LEU A 143 1.92 -0.41 -10.87
C LEU A 143 2.46 0.61 -9.86
N ASP A 144 3.70 1.01 -10.03
CA ASP A 144 4.34 2.08 -9.25
C ASP A 144 4.21 3.39 -10.03
N ALA A 145 3.44 4.32 -9.50
CA ALA A 145 3.25 5.65 -10.07
C ALA A 145 4.05 6.68 -9.29
N THR A 146 4.86 7.48 -9.97
CA THR A 146 5.66 8.57 -9.40
C THR A 146 5.33 9.89 -10.10
N LEU A 147 4.93 10.89 -9.32
CA LEU A 147 4.68 12.27 -9.75
C LEU A 147 5.86 13.15 -9.34
N GLU A 148 6.40 13.90 -10.29
CA GLU A 148 7.40 14.93 -10.05
C GLU A 148 6.80 16.32 -10.30
N VAL A 149 6.84 17.17 -9.28
CA VAL A 149 6.42 18.57 -9.35
C VAL A 149 7.66 19.47 -9.43
N PRO A 150 7.86 20.22 -10.51
CA PRO A 150 9.07 21.01 -10.65
C PRO A 150 9.11 22.16 -9.62
N VAL A 151 10.28 22.47 -9.12
CA VAL A 151 10.51 23.61 -8.19
C VAL A 151 10.12 24.96 -8.78
N THR A 152 10.00 25.04 -10.11
CA THR A 152 9.66 26.25 -10.87
C THR A 152 8.15 26.41 -11.07
N MET A 153 7.33 25.48 -10.56
CA MET A 153 5.88 25.58 -10.66
C MET A 153 5.38 26.86 -9.99
N ASP A 154 4.60 27.66 -10.71
CA ASP A 154 4.14 28.97 -10.26
C ASP A 154 2.95 28.83 -9.28
N ASN A 155 2.80 29.82 -8.38
CA ASN A 155 1.70 29.91 -7.43
C ASN A 155 0.32 30.08 -8.11
N GLN A 156 0.25 30.41 -9.40
CA GLN A 156 -1.01 30.46 -10.14
C GLN A 156 -1.73 29.11 -10.21
N PHE A 157 -1.00 28.00 -9.97
CA PHE A 157 -1.57 26.64 -9.94
C PHE A 157 -2.00 26.19 -8.53
N GLN A 158 -1.87 27.07 -7.54
CA GLN A 158 -2.29 26.79 -6.17
C GLN A 158 -3.81 26.50 -6.14
N GLU A 159 -4.21 25.48 -5.40
CA GLU A 159 -5.60 25.04 -5.25
C GLU A 159 -6.25 24.48 -6.54
N GLN A 160 -5.50 24.29 -7.62
CA GLN A 160 -6.01 23.64 -8.81
C GLN A 160 -6.02 22.11 -8.63
N VAL A 161 -7.05 21.48 -9.21
CA VAL A 161 -7.20 20.02 -9.23
C VAL A 161 -7.00 19.52 -10.65
N GLY A 162 -6.11 18.56 -10.84
CA GLY A 162 -5.85 17.92 -12.13
C GLY A 162 -6.59 16.59 -12.24
N TYR A 163 -7.34 16.40 -13.30
CA TYR A 163 -8.04 15.16 -13.61
C TYR A 163 -7.39 14.47 -14.82
N LEU A 164 -7.00 13.20 -14.62
CA LEU A 164 -6.52 12.30 -15.67
C LEU A 164 -7.56 11.25 -15.98
N ASP A 165 -7.68 10.90 -17.24
CA ASP A 165 -8.64 9.91 -17.72
C ASP A 165 -7.90 8.64 -18.15
N TRP A 166 -7.93 7.63 -17.28
CA TRP A 166 -7.35 6.30 -17.53
C TRP A 166 -8.46 5.27 -17.63
N GLU A 167 -8.35 4.44 -18.65
CA GLU A 167 -9.32 3.38 -18.91
C GLU A 167 -8.68 2.01 -18.71
N PHE A 168 -9.41 1.12 -18.09
CA PHE A 168 -9.05 -0.31 -17.96
C PHE A 168 -10.02 -1.18 -18.76
N ARG A 169 -9.48 -2.24 -19.35
CA ARG A 169 -10.25 -3.23 -20.07
C ARG A 169 -9.77 -4.62 -19.70
N VAL A 170 -10.70 -5.58 -19.63
CA VAL A 170 -10.39 -6.99 -19.48
C VAL A 170 -10.90 -7.81 -20.66
N GLU A 171 -10.16 -8.87 -20.96
CA GLU A 171 -10.61 -9.97 -21.80
C GLU A 171 -10.69 -11.20 -20.91
N GLN A 172 -11.90 -11.73 -20.72
CA GLN A 172 -12.16 -12.89 -19.89
C GLN A 172 -11.89 -14.18 -20.64
N MET A 173 -11.28 -15.15 -19.96
CA MET A 173 -11.04 -16.47 -20.49
C MET A 173 -11.35 -17.53 -19.44
N LEU A 174 -12.12 -18.55 -19.83
CA LEU A 174 -12.32 -19.72 -18.99
C LEU A 174 -11.02 -20.55 -18.94
N VAL A 175 -10.63 -20.93 -17.76
CA VAL A 175 -9.51 -21.87 -17.57
C VAL A 175 -10.03 -23.28 -17.79
N ALA A 176 -9.59 -23.92 -18.86
CA ALA A 176 -9.92 -25.33 -19.13
C ALA A 176 -8.95 -26.23 -18.35
N GLY A 177 -9.47 -27.00 -17.40
CA GLY A 177 -8.68 -27.94 -16.58
C GLY A 177 -8.70 -27.61 -15.09
N GLU A 178 -7.88 -28.31 -14.32
CA GLU A 178 -7.69 -27.97 -12.91
C GLU A 178 -7.09 -26.58 -12.80
N VAL A 179 -7.79 -25.73 -12.08
CA VAL A 179 -7.30 -24.38 -11.78
C VAL A 179 -6.07 -24.54 -10.89
N PRO A 180 -4.93 -23.92 -11.22
CA PRO A 180 -3.84 -23.81 -10.25
C PRO A 180 -4.41 -23.17 -8.97
N GLU A 181 -4.25 -23.83 -7.82
CA GLU A 181 -4.57 -23.17 -6.57
C GLU A 181 -3.83 -21.84 -6.54
N PRO A 182 -4.50 -20.74 -6.16
CA PRO A 182 -3.82 -19.48 -5.97
C PRO A 182 -2.61 -19.74 -5.06
N PRO A 183 -1.45 -19.15 -5.33
CA PRO A 183 -0.32 -19.31 -4.42
C PRO A 183 -0.82 -18.92 -3.03
N GLU A 184 -0.67 -19.83 -2.07
CA GLU A 184 -0.98 -19.54 -0.67
C GLU A 184 -0.02 -18.43 -0.18
N THR A 185 -0.32 -17.20 -0.55
CA THR A 185 0.35 -16.01 -0.01
C THR A 185 -0.18 -15.68 1.38
N GLY A 186 -0.73 -16.68 2.07
CA GLY A 186 -1.05 -16.59 3.48
C GLY A 186 0.27 -16.43 4.23
N ASP A 187 0.49 -15.26 4.81
CA ASP A 187 1.44 -15.12 5.90
C ASP A 187 0.96 -16.04 7.04
N GLU A 188 1.38 -17.31 6.97
CA GLU A 188 1.22 -18.27 8.06
C GLU A 188 2.11 -17.88 9.23
N THR A 189 2.24 -16.58 9.49
CA THR A 189 2.87 -16.11 10.70
C THR A 189 2.11 -16.74 11.85
N PRO A 190 2.71 -17.66 12.61
CA PRO A 190 1.99 -18.36 13.67
C PRO A 190 1.67 -17.39 14.80
N VAL A 191 0.61 -16.60 14.61
CA VAL A 191 0.13 -15.57 15.54
C VAL A 191 -0.02 -16.15 16.95
N LEU A 192 -0.43 -17.42 17.04
CA LEU A 192 -0.51 -18.16 18.30
C LEU A 192 0.85 -18.39 18.93
N LEU A 193 1.91 -18.63 18.12
CA LEU A 193 3.27 -18.83 18.64
C LEU A 193 3.84 -17.52 19.20
N TYR A 194 3.71 -16.43 18.45
CA TYR A 194 4.20 -15.12 18.90
C TYR A 194 3.36 -14.55 20.04
N GLY A 195 2.04 -14.75 20.02
CA GLY A 195 1.15 -14.42 21.13
C GLY A 195 1.50 -15.20 22.39
N GLY A 196 1.81 -16.50 22.27
CA GLY A 196 2.28 -17.36 23.37
C GLY A 196 3.62 -16.92 23.93
N LEU A 197 4.59 -16.58 23.09
CA LEU A 197 5.90 -16.06 23.51
C LEU A 197 5.78 -14.72 24.24
N MET A 198 4.91 -13.83 23.77
CA MET A 198 4.65 -12.54 24.41
C MET A 198 4.00 -12.71 25.78
N ALA A 199 3.01 -13.59 25.91
CA ALA A 199 2.39 -13.90 27.18
C ALA A 199 3.39 -14.54 28.17
N ALA A 200 4.24 -15.45 27.74
CA ALA A 200 5.27 -16.09 28.56
C ALA A 200 6.32 -15.08 29.07
N SER A 201 6.73 -14.13 28.22
CA SER A 201 7.67 -13.07 28.62
C SER A 201 7.06 -12.11 29.65
N CYS A 202 5.76 -11.75 29.50
CA CYS A 202 5.05 -10.93 30.49
C CYS A 202 4.93 -11.65 31.83
N LEU A 203 4.59 -12.94 31.83
CA LEU A 203 4.55 -13.75 33.06
C LEU A 203 5.91 -13.86 33.75
N GLY A 204 6.98 -14.04 32.98
CA GLY A 204 8.35 -14.04 33.49
C GLY A 204 8.72 -12.74 34.19
N LEU A 205 8.37 -11.60 33.59
CA LEU A 205 8.58 -10.28 34.18
C LEU A 205 7.79 -10.08 35.49
N ILE A 206 6.54 -10.53 35.53
CA ILE A 206 5.70 -10.46 36.74
C ILE A 206 6.35 -11.28 37.87
N LEU A 207 6.82 -12.50 37.60
CA LEU A 207 7.47 -13.35 38.60
C LEU A 207 8.77 -12.76 39.12
N VAL A 208 9.53 -12.03 38.32
CA VAL A 208 10.75 -11.33 38.75
C VAL A 208 10.46 -10.10 39.59
N LEU A 209 9.34 -9.43 39.33
CA LEU A 209 8.94 -8.17 39.99
C LEU A 209 8.18 -8.41 41.31
N ILE A 210 7.59 -9.60 41.53
CA ILE A 210 6.92 -9.91 42.79
C ILE A 210 7.98 -10.02 43.89
N PRO A 211 8.02 -9.12 44.91
CA PRO A 211 8.95 -9.21 45.97
C PRO A 211 8.69 -10.48 46.79
N ARG A 212 9.69 -11.36 46.90
CA ARG A 212 9.60 -12.49 47.80
C ARG A 212 9.41 -11.96 49.21
N ARG A 213 8.21 -12.09 49.75
CA ARG A 213 7.95 -11.85 51.18
C ARG A 213 8.82 -12.84 51.97
N LYS A 214 9.83 -12.34 52.66
CA LYS A 214 10.54 -13.09 53.73
C LYS A 214 9.50 -13.45 54.78
N LYS A 215 9.32 -14.74 55.03
CA LYS A 215 8.71 -15.20 56.25
C LYS A 215 9.67 -14.83 57.40
N GLU A 216 9.35 -13.89 58.19
CA GLU A 216 9.90 -13.72 59.54
C GLU A 216 9.29 -14.83 60.39
N GLU A 217 10.14 -15.84 60.71
CA GLU A 217 9.83 -16.78 61.80
C GLU A 217 9.85 -15.99 63.10
N GLN A 218 8.76 -15.92 63.75
CA GLN A 218 8.59 -15.46 65.14
C GLN A 218 9.00 -16.62 66.01
N GLU A 219 10.24 -16.58 66.53
CA GLU A 219 10.62 -17.35 67.71
C GLU A 219 10.16 -16.58 68.93
N ASP A 220 9.08 -17.04 69.55
CA ASP A 220 8.72 -16.69 70.91
C ASP A 220 9.29 -17.72 71.86
N CYS A 221 10.12 -17.23 72.81
CA CYS A 221 10.44 -17.88 74.10
C CYS A 221 9.31 -17.68 75.10
#